data_7d6bbd9d9012acd904f438ca713613b3
#
_entry.id   7d6bbd9d9012acd904f438ca713613b3
#
_cell.length_a   1.000
_cell.length_b   1.000
_cell.length_c   1.000
_cell.angle_alpha   90.00
_cell.angle_beta   90.00
_cell.angle_gamma   90.00
#
_symmetry.space_group_name_H-M   'P 1'
#
loop_
_entity.id
_entity.type
_entity.pdbx_description
1 polymer ?
#
loop_
_entity_poly.entity_id
_entity_poly.type
_entity_poly.pdbx_seq_one_letter_code
_entity_poly.pdbx_strand_id
1 'polypeptide(L)'
;VYSGRNDNRRLNDFVNIDFDKSNADDWRKVVILLCWMCTTPHPFVRGMVMRKLVALLEENSSMALYALDYFCECNDPYVVQVCTCALYGYLLRKHDVQASAEVADLVLKYFYKNHHAPDDILVRQWTMLILAIADELNPGRGFFGKIYPPFESRNPFDLVVDKYDQIGNEYFGTS
;
A
#
# COMPACT_ATOMS: atom_id res chain seq x y z
N VAL A 1 26.54 18.62 -19.55
CA VAL A 1 25.19 18.58 -20.14
C VAL A 1 24.72 17.14 -20.08
N TYR A 2 23.95 16.75 -19.06
CA TYR A 2 23.34 15.41 -18.97
C TYR A 2 22.28 15.28 -20.07
N SER A 3 22.41 14.29 -20.95
CA SER A 3 21.45 14.04 -22.01
C SER A 3 20.24 13.27 -21.45
N GLY A 4 19.31 13.97 -20.86
CA GLY A 4 18.10 13.40 -20.28
C GLY A 4 17.13 12.71 -21.25
N ARG A 5 17.49 12.58 -22.54
CA ARG A 5 16.69 11.84 -23.53
C ARG A 5 16.94 10.33 -23.52
N ASN A 6 18.15 9.88 -23.17
CA ASN A 6 18.48 8.44 -23.15
C ASN A 6 17.95 7.76 -21.90
N ASP A 7 17.90 8.46 -20.77
CA ASP A 7 17.44 7.88 -19.51
C ASP A 7 15.92 7.63 -19.52
N ASN A 8 15.15 8.53 -20.14
CA ASN A 8 13.71 8.35 -20.28
C ASN A 8 13.32 7.16 -21.17
N ARG A 9 14.10 6.86 -22.21
CA ARG A 9 13.84 5.70 -23.09
C ARG A 9 14.06 4.39 -22.33
N ARG A 10 15.18 4.24 -21.63
CA ARG A 10 15.49 3.04 -20.83
C ARG A 10 14.47 2.82 -19.72
N LEU A 11 14.01 3.89 -19.07
CA LEU A 11 12.97 3.81 -18.04
C LEU A 11 11.61 3.40 -18.65
N ASN A 12 11.26 3.92 -19.83
CA ASN A 12 10.06 3.51 -20.53
C ASN A 12 10.14 2.03 -20.96
N ASP A 13 11.30 1.58 -21.46
CA ASP A 13 11.50 0.19 -21.85
C ASP A 13 11.41 -0.72 -20.61
N PHE A 14 11.94 -0.29 -19.48
CA PHE A 14 11.89 -1.03 -18.23
C PHE A 14 10.48 -1.08 -17.62
N VAL A 15 9.69 -0.02 -17.69
CA VAL A 15 8.30 0.01 -17.23
C VAL A 15 7.37 -0.77 -18.17
N ASN A 16 7.74 -0.86 -19.46
CA ASN A 16 7.01 -1.66 -20.46
C ASN A 16 7.56 -3.08 -20.57
N ILE A 17 7.93 -3.69 -19.43
CA ILE A 17 8.36 -5.09 -19.37
C ILE A 17 7.38 -5.96 -20.15
N ASP A 18 7.89 -6.61 -21.18
CA ASP A 18 7.19 -7.70 -21.87
C ASP A 18 7.40 -9.00 -21.09
N PHE A 19 6.32 -9.65 -20.74
CA PHE A 19 6.34 -10.89 -19.96
C PHE A 19 5.23 -11.82 -20.42
N ASP A 20 5.41 -13.12 -20.16
CA ASP A 20 4.40 -14.12 -20.50
C ASP A 20 3.15 -13.97 -19.62
N LYS A 21 2.11 -13.35 -20.18
CA LYS A 21 0.84 -13.13 -19.51
C LYS A 21 0.02 -14.41 -19.28
N SER A 22 0.40 -15.53 -19.89
CA SER A 22 -0.20 -16.83 -19.59
C SER A 22 0.37 -17.47 -18.32
N ASN A 23 1.54 -16.98 -17.85
CA ASN A 23 2.23 -17.49 -16.68
C ASN A 23 1.90 -16.67 -15.42
N ALA A 24 1.21 -17.30 -14.45
CA ALA A 24 0.84 -16.66 -13.20
C ALA A 24 2.04 -16.21 -12.36
N ASP A 25 3.17 -16.91 -12.42
CA ASP A 25 4.37 -16.56 -11.67
C ASP A 25 5.06 -15.31 -12.24
N ASP A 26 4.98 -15.10 -13.54
CA ASP A 26 5.53 -13.90 -14.15
C ASP A 26 4.67 -12.67 -13.80
N TRP A 27 3.36 -12.80 -13.74
CA TRP A 27 2.47 -11.76 -13.19
C TRP A 27 2.87 -11.36 -11.77
N ARG A 28 3.05 -12.34 -10.88
CA ARG A 28 3.44 -12.10 -9.48
C ARG A 28 4.77 -11.37 -9.37
N LYS A 29 5.80 -11.82 -10.11
CA LYS A 29 7.13 -11.20 -10.13
C LYS A 29 7.07 -9.75 -10.60
N VAL A 30 6.34 -9.50 -11.70
CA VAL A 30 6.22 -8.15 -12.26
C VAL A 30 5.50 -7.22 -11.30
N VAL A 31 4.40 -7.65 -10.68
CA VAL A 31 3.67 -6.83 -9.70
C VAL A 31 4.53 -6.51 -8.49
N ILE A 32 5.22 -7.49 -7.91
CA ILE A 32 6.17 -7.27 -6.80
C ILE A 32 7.25 -6.27 -7.19
N LEU A 33 7.87 -6.47 -8.36
CA LEU A 33 8.92 -5.58 -8.86
C LEU A 33 8.42 -4.15 -9.00
N LEU A 34 7.24 -3.95 -9.58
CA LEU A 34 6.67 -2.60 -9.75
C LEU A 34 6.32 -1.95 -8.41
N CYS A 35 5.81 -2.69 -7.43
CA CYS A 35 5.59 -2.16 -6.08
C CYS A 35 6.91 -1.63 -5.48
N TRP A 36 7.99 -2.40 -5.54
CA TRP A 36 9.31 -1.95 -5.07
C TRP A 36 9.86 -0.77 -5.87
N MET A 37 9.66 -0.74 -7.18
CA MET A 37 10.09 0.41 -8.01
C MET A 37 9.35 1.69 -7.67
N CYS A 38 8.11 1.61 -7.22
CA CYS A 38 7.35 2.79 -6.77
C CYS A 38 7.94 3.43 -5.51
N THR A 39 8.82 2.75 -4.77
CA THR A 39 9.49 3.32 -3.59
C THR A 39 10.67 4.24 -3.95
N THR A 40 11.01 4.34 -5.24
CA THR A 40 12.08 5.24 -5.70
C THR A 40 11.82 6.70 -5.30
N PRO A 41 12.85 7.46 -4.88
CA PRO A 41 12.70 8.88 -4.56
C PRO A 41 12.41 9.74 -5.80
N HIS A 42 12.63 9.22 -7.03
CA HIS A 42 12.45 9.98 -8.25
C HIS A 42 10.96 10.09 -8.64
N PRO A 43 10.31 11.27 -8.52
CA PRO A 43 8.85 11.38 -8.64
C PRO A 43 8.32 11.02 -10.03
N PHE A 44 9.07 11.31 -11.09
CA PHE A 44 8.68 10.95 -12.47
C PHE A 44 8.64 9.43 -12.68
N VAL A 45 9.69 8.71 -12.22
CA VAL A 45 9.75 7.25 -12.29
C VAL A 45 8.62 6.64 -11.49
N ARG A 46 8.45 7.07 -10.23
CA ARG A 46 7.37 6.61 -9.36
C ARG A 46 6.00 6.78 -10.01
N GLY A 47 5.72 7.94 -10.60
CA GLY A 47 4.45 8.18 -11.27
C GLY A 47 4.21 7.32 -12.52
N MET A 48 5.27 7.00 -13.28
CA MET A 48 5.17 6.08 -14.43
C MET A 48 4.89 4.66 -13.97
N VAL A 49 5.66 4.17 -13.01
CA VAL A 49 5.55 2.81 -12.47
C VAL A 49 4.18 2.60 -11.81
N MET A 50 3.70 3.59 -11.04
CA MET A 50 2.37 3.53 -10.42
C MET A 50 1.26 3.38 -11.46
N ARG A 51 1.30 4.16 -12.54
CA ARG A 51 0.31 4.03 -13.64
C ARG A 51 0.36 2.64 -14.28
N LYS A 52 1.56 2.10 -14.50
CA LYS A 52 1.72 0.74 -15.05
C LYS A 52 1.20 -0.31 -14.09
N LEU A 53 1.50 -0.20 -12.80
CA LEU A 53 1.01 -1.12 -11.78
C LEU A 53 -0.53 -1.13 -11.76
N VAL A 54 -1.17 0.03 -11.69
CA VAL A 54 -2.65 0.12 -11.73
C VAL A 54 -3.21 -0.52 -13.00
N ALA A 55 -2.62 -0.27 -14.18
CA ALA A 55 -3.07 -0.86 -15.43
C ALA A 55 -2.95 -2.41 -15.44
N LEU A 56 -1.90 -2.96 -14.84
CA LEU A 56 -1.75 -4.41 -14.70
C LEU A 56 -2.79 -5.01 -13.74
N LEU A 57 -3.11 -4.31 -12.65
CA LEU A 57 -4.17 -4.74 -11.72
C LEU A 57 -5.55 -4.70 -12.40
N GLU A 58 -5.80 -3.75 -13.29
CA GLU A 58 -7.03 -3.71 -14.11
C GLU A 58 -7.11 -4.88 -15.10
N GLU A 59 -5.98 -5.27 -15.66
CA GLU A 59 -5.89 -6.39 -16.61
C GLU A 59 -6.07 -7.75 -15.91
N ASN A 60 -5.50 -7.89 -14.69
CA ASN A 60 -5.59 -9.12 -13.90
C ASN A 60 -5.92 -8.80 -12.43
N SER A 61 -7.21 -8.81 -12.11
CA SER A 61 -7.74 -8.48 -10.78
C SER A 61 -7.21 -9.38 -9.64
N SER A 62 -6.85 -10.64 -9.93
CA SER A 62 -6.31 -11.54 -8.91
C SER A 62 -4.96 -11.06 -8.36
N MET A 63 -4.24 -10.24 -9.12
CA MET A 63 -2.99 -9.64 -8.68
C MET A 63 -3.19 -8.56 -7.62
N ALA A 64 -4.37 -7.94 -7.54
CA ALA A 64 -4.70 -6.99 -6.49
C ALA A 64 -4.70 -7.67 -5.11
N LEU A 65 -5.37 -8.82 -5.00
CA LEU A 65 -5.41 -9.62 -3.77
C LEU A 65 -4.02 -10.16 -3.43
N TYR A 66 -3.30 -10.65 -4.43
CA TYR A 66 -1.94 -11.16 -4.25
C TYR A 66 -0.97 -10.08 -3.75
N ALA A 67 -1.00 -8.88 -4.34
CA ALA A 67 -0.14 -7.79 -3.91
C ALA A 67 -0.43 -7.36 -2.47
N LEU A 68 -1.71 -7.26 -2.10
CA LEU A 68 -2.11 -6.91 -0.75
C LEU A 68 -1.66 -7.95 0.26
N ASP A 69 -1.92 -9.24 0.00
CA ASP A 69 -1.52 -10.34 0.88
C ASP A 69 0.01 -10.43 1.04
N TYR A 70 0.76 -10.17 -0.04
CA TYR A 70 2.22 -10.19 -0.03
C TYR A 70 2.83 -9.03 0.76
N PHE A 71 2.28 -7.82 0.67
CA PHE A 71 2.89 -6.63 1.26
C PHE A 71 2.27 -6.20 2.59
N CYS A 72 1.12 -6.74 3.01
CA CYS A 72 0.43 -6.32 4.24
C CYS A 72 1.26 -6.48 5.51
N GLU A 73 2.16 -7.45 5.56
CA GLU A 73 3.07 -7.71 6.69
C GLU A 73 4.52 -7.28 6.40
N CYS A 74 4.73 -6.54 5.31
CA CYS A 74 6.06 -6.04 4.97
C CYS A 74 6.51 -4.98 5.98
N ASN A 75 7.74 -5.11 6.49
CA ASN A 75 8.32 -4.16 7.45
C ASN A 75 8.84 -2.86 6.79
N ASP A 76 8.44 -2.59 5.56
CA ASP A 76 8.68 -1.31 4.89
C ASP A 76 7.35 -0.58 4.68
N PRO A 77 7.05 0.44 5.53
CA PRO A 77 5.80 1.17 5.43
C PRO A 77 5.64 1.86 4.08
N TYR A 78 6.74 2.20 3.41
CA TYR A 78 6.68 2.92 2.15
C TYR A 78 6.17 2.04 1.00
N VAL A 79 6.56 0.76 0.95
CA VAL A 79 6.01 -0.17 -0.06
C VAL A 79 4.55 -0.50 0.24
N VAL A 80 4.16 -0.56 1.52
CA VAL A 80 2.76 -0.75 1.93
C VAL A 80 1.90 0.44 1.49
N GLN A 81 2.39 1.68 1.66
CA GLN A 81 1.72 2.90 1.16
C GLN A 81 1.48 2.83 -0.34
N VAL A 82 2.51 2.44 -1.09
CA VAL A 82 2.44 2.33 -2.55
C VAL A 82 1.45 1.26 -2.98
N CYS A 83 1.49 0.09 -2.36
CA CYS A 83 0.57 -1.01 -2.65
C CYS A 83 -0.88 -0.58 -2.41
N THR A 84 -1.18 -0.03 -1.24
CA THR A 84 -2.54 0.43 -0.90
C THR A 84 -3.02 1.57 -1.80
N CYS A 85 -2.13 2.50 -2.19
CA CYS A 85 -2.42 3.55 -3.16
C CYS A 85 -2.76 2.98 -4.55
N ALA A 86 -2.00 1.98 -5.03
CA ALA A 86 -2.25 1.33 -6.30
C ALA A 86 -3.58 0.56 -6.31
N LEU A 87 -3.91 -0.12 -5.22
CA LEU A 87 -5.18 -0.82 -5.04
C LEU A 87 -6.37 0.15 -5.06
N TYR A 88 -6.26 1.28 -4.36
CA TYR A 88 -7.26 2.34 -4.45
C TYR A 88 -7.45 2.82 -5.89
N GLY A 89 -6.36 3.13 -6.60
CA GLY A 89 -6.40 3.55 -7.99
C GLY A 89 -7.03 2.51 -8.93
N TYR A 90 -6.74 1.23 -8.71
CA TYR A 90 -7.35 0.12 -9.43
C TYR A 90 -8.87 0.05 -9.20
N LEU A 91 -9.32 0.04 -7.95
CA LEU A 91 -10.75 -0.05 -7.62
C LEU A 91 -11.53 1.15 -8.14
N LEU A 92 -10.97 2.35 -8.04
CA LEU A 92 -11.56 3.58 -8.55
C LEU A 92 -11.78 3.55 -10.08
N ARG A 93 -10.94 2.83 -10.82
CA ARG A 93 -11.02 2.76 -12.29
C ARG A 93 -11.87 1.60 -12.78
N LYS A 94 -11.75 0.45 -12.13
CA LYS A 94 -12.41 -0.78 -12.59
C LYS A 94 -13.87 -0.89 -12.15
N HIS A 95 -14.21 -0.37 -10.96
CA HIS A 95 -15.54 -0.48 -10.35
C HIS A 95 -16.04 -1.94 -10.26
N ASP A 96 -15.13 -2.88 -10.01
CA ASP A 96 -15.44 -4.30 -9.89
C ASP A 96 -16.01 -4.60 -8.52
N VAL A 97 -17.29 -4.97 -8.47
CA VAL A 97 -18.04 -5.24 -7.23
C VAL A 97 -17.41 -6.36 -6.42
N GLN A 98 -17.08 -7.48 -7.07
CA GLN A 98 -16.51 -8.65 -6.40
C GLN A 98 -15.12 -8.36 -5.88
N ALA A 99 -14.24 -7.83 -6.73
CA ALA A 99 -12.87 -7.51 -6.34
C ALA A 99 -12.81 -6.45 -5.23
N SER A 100 -13.71 -5.46 -5.25
CA SER A 100 -13.77 -4.44 -4.19
C SER A 100 -14.13 -5.04 -2.83
N ALA A 101 -15.06 -5.99 -2.80
CA ALA A 101 -15.44 -6.69 -1.56
C ALA A 101 -14.28 -7.56 -1.02
N GLU A 102 -13.62 -8.31 -1.89
CA GLU A 102 -12.49 -9.17 -1.51
C GLU A 102 -11.29 -8.35 -1.00
N VAL A 103 -10.94 -7.24 -1.68
CA VAL A 103 -9.88 -6.33 -1.23
C VAL A 103 -10.26 -5.69 0.11
N ALA A 104 -11.52 -5.27 0.29
CA ALA A 104 -11.99 -4.69 1.56
C ALA A 104 -11.92 -5.68 2.73
N ASP A 105 -12.30 -6.93 2.50
CA ASP A 105 -12.21 -7.99 3.52
C ASP A 105 -10.75 -8.22 3.94
N LEU A 106 -9.79 -8.22 2.99
CA LEU A 106 -8.36 -8.31 3.29
C LEU A 106 -7.83 -7.06 4.02
N VAL A 107 -8.26 -5.88 3.60
CA VAL A 107 -7.89 -4.62 4.29
C VAL A 107 -8.33 -4.65 5.73
N LEU A 108 -9.56 -5.05 6.02
CA LEU A 108 -10.06 -5.19 7.40
C LEU A 108 -9.27 -6.25 8.18
N LYS A 109 -8.99 -7.39 7.55
CA LYS A 109 -8.23 -8.48 8.17
C LYS A 109 -6.82 -8.06 8.57
N TYR A 110 -6.11 -7.31 7.74
CA TYR A 110 -4.71 -7.01 7.97
C TYR A 110 -4.46 -5.70 8.70
N PHE A 111 -5.23 -4.66 8.39
CA PHE A 111 -4.95 -3.32 8.88
C PHE A 111 -5.85 -2.84 10.03
N TYR A 112 -6.99 -3.50 10.26
CA TYR A 112 -7.95 -3.08 11.29
C TYR A 112 -8.26 -4.18 12.30
N LYS A 113 -7.31 -5.09 12.56
CA LYS A 113 -7.43 -6.10 13.60
C LYS A 113 -7.61 -5.47 14.98
N ASN A 114 -8.55 -6.01 15.78
CA ASN A 114 -8.74 -5.63 17.18
C ASN A 114 -8.98 -4.13 17.39
N HIS A 115 -9.67 -3.47 16.47
CA HIS A 115 -9.94 -2.02 16.49
C HIS A 115 -8.68 -1.12 16.43
N HIS A 116 -7.52 -1.67 16.05
CA HIS A 116 -6.35 -0.86 15.72
C HIS A 116 -6.45 -0.35 14.29
N ALA A 117 -6.06 0.91 14.07
CA ALA A 117 -5.84 1.47 12.75
C ALA A 117 -4.35 1.42 12.40
N PRO A 118 -3.99 1.47 11.11
CA PRO A 118 -2.59 1.61 10.71
C PRO A 118 -1.94 2.83 11.35
N ASP A 119 -0.72 2.69 11.89
CA ASP A 119 0.03 3.81 12.46
C ASP A 119 0.45 4.81 11.37
N ASP A 120 0.76 4.32 10.18
CA ASP A 120 1.09 5.16 9.04
C ASP A 120 -0.15 5.87 8.49
N ILE A 121 -0.09 7.20 8.45
CA ILE A 121 -1.22 8.05 8.05
C ILE A 121 -1.64 7.85 6.58
N LEU A 122 -0.69 7.56 5.68
CA LEU A 122 -0.99 7.36 4.27
C LEU A 122 -1.59 5.98 4.04
N VAL A 123 -1.08 4.94 4.70
CA VAL A 123 -1.71 3.61 4.68
C VAL A 123 -3.13 3.68 5.21
N ARG A 124 -3.35 4.38 6.33
CA ARG A 124 -4.69 4.62 6.89
C ARG A 124 -5.59 5.33 5.89
N GLN A 125 -5.12 6.38 5.25
CA GLN A 125 -5.88 7.13 4.27
C GLN A 125 -6.30 6.26 3.08
N TRP A 126 -5.36 5.53 2.47
CA TRP A 126 -5.66 4.70 1.32
C TRP A 126 -6.59 3.54 1.67
N THR A 127 -6.37 2.88 2.81
CA THR A 127 -7.26 1.79 3.26
C THR A 127 -8.67 2.28 3.56
N MET A 128 -8.84 3.46 4.17
CA MET A 128 -10.16 4.07 4.37
C MET A 128 -10.87 4.37 3.03
N LEU A 129 -10.16 4.89 2.04
CA LEU A 129 -10.71 5.15 0.71
C LEU A 129 -11.09 3.86 -0.03
N ILE A 130 -10.30 2.78 0.12
CA ILE A 130 -10.65 1.44 -0.40
C ILE A 130 -11.96 0.95 0.21
N LEU A 131 -12.11 1.06 1.54
CA LEU A 131 -13.33 0.61 2.22
C LEU A 131 -14.55 1.48 1.83
N ALA A 132 -14.37 2.78 1.61
CA ALA A 132 -15.44 3.66 1.14
C ALA A 132 -15.93 3.27 -0.27
N ILE A 133 -15.02 3.01 -1.22
CA ILE A 133 -15.39 2.52 -2.57
C ILE A 133 -16.09 1.16 -2.47
N ALA A 134 -15.59 0.27 -1.61
CA ALA A 134 -16.19 -1.05 -1.43
C ALA A 134 -17.62 -0.96 -0.91
N ASP A 135 -17.92 -0.02 -0.01
CA ASP A 135 -19.28 0.22 0.47
C ASP A 135 -20.19 0.82 -0.60
N GLU A 136 -19.66 1.72 -1.43
CA GLU A 136 -20.40 2.28 -2.56
C GLU A 136 -20.80 1.19 -3.56
N LEU A 137 -19.87 0.28 -3.88
CA LEU A 137 -20.09 -0.81 -4.83
C LEU A 137 -20.86 -1.99 -4.23
N ASN A 138 -20.84 -2.17 -2.92
CA ASN A 138 -21.52 -3.26 -2.20
C ASN A 138 -22.44 -2.72 -1.08
N PRO A 139 -23.56 -2.07 -1.43
CA PRO A 139 -24.45 -1.50 -0.44
C PRO A 139 -24.93 -2.55 0.58
N GLY A 140 -24.82 -2.22 1.87
CA GLY A 140 -25.24 -3.09 2.98
C GLY A 140 -24.14 -3.96 3.58
N ARG A 141 -22.93 -4.03 3.04
CA ARG A 141 -21.78 -4.72 3.66
C ARG A 141 -21.17 -3.94 4.83
N GLY A 142 -21.27 -2.61 4.80
CA GLY A 142 -20.84 -1.72 5.87
C GLY A 142 -19.36 -1.84 6.22
N PHE A 143 -18.50 -1.93 5.24
CA PHE A 143 -17.04 -2.06 5.44
C PHE A 143 -16.46 -0.87 6.19
N PHE A 144 -16.80 0.34 5.77
CA PHE A 144 -16.33 1.58 6.37
C PHE A 144 -16.83 1.74 7.82
N GLY A 145 -18.07 1.30 8.10
CA GLY A 145 -18.64 1.34 9.44
C GLY A 145 -17.91 0.47 10.47
N LYS A 146 -17.09 -0.50 10.02
CA LYS A 146 -16.28 -1.36 10.89
C LYS A 146 -15.01 -0.70 11.41
N ILE A 147 -14.64 0.46 10.86
CA ILE A 147 -13.40 1.19 11.18
C ILE A 147 -13.65 2.53 11.88
N TYR A 148 -14.81 2.67 12.58
CA TYR A 148 -15.15 3.92 13.26
C TYR A 148 -14.25 4.19 14.48
N PRO A 149 -13.74 5.45 14.65
CA PRO A 149 -13.05 5.84 15.87
C PRO A 149 -13.99 5.73 17.12
N PRO A 150 -13.45 5.59 18.33
CA PRO A 150 -12.03 5.76 18.64
C PRO A 150 -11.19 4.53 18.30
N PHE A 151 -10.08 4.74 17.58
CA PHE A 151 -9.06 3.69 17.45
C PHE A 151 -8.23 3.65 18.74
N GLU A 152 -7.85 2.46 19.18
CA GLU A 152 -6.78 2.34 20.16
C GLU A 152 -5.47 2.79 19.50
N SER A 153 -5.12 4.05 19.68
CA SER A 153 -3.80 4.54 19.27
C SER A 153 -2.81 4.28 20.39
N ARG A 154 -1.73 3.57 20.09
CA ARG A 154 -0.55 3.65 20.95
C ARG A 154 -0.05 5.09 20.86
N ASN A 155 -0.02 5.78 22.00
CA ASN A 155 0.62 7.09 22.03
C ASN A 155 2.11 6.87 21.76
N PRO A 156 2.66 7.31 20.61
CA PRO A 156 4.08 7.12 20.33
C PRO A 156 4.98 7.80 21.34
N PHE A 157 4.45 8.78 22.09
CA PHE A 157 5.18 9.47 23.14
C PHE A 157 5.37 8.62 24.41
N ASP A 158 4.47 7.67 24.70
CA ASP A 158 4.64 6.77 25.86
C ASP A 158 5.85 5.85 25.67
N LEU A 159 6.14 5.42 24.45
CA LEU A 159 7.35 4.64 24.12
C LEU A 159 8.64 5.46 24.17
N VAL A 160 8.55 6.77 23.96
CA VAL A 160 9.70 7.69 23.94
C VAL A 160 10.04 8.13 25.36
N VAL A 161 9.04 8.40 26.20
CA VAL A 161 9.24 8.84 27.59
C VAL A 161 9.95 7.75 28.39
N ASP A 162 9.50 6.49 28.31
CA ASP A 162 10.15 5.37 29.00
C ASP A 162 11.62 5.19 28.58
N LYS A 163 11.92 5.41 27.31
CA LYS A 163 13.27 5.28 26.77
C LYS A 163 14.17 6.47 27.15
N TYR A 164 13.64 7.68 27.21
CA TYR A 164 14.37 8.85 27.69
C TYR A 164 14.63 8.81 29.19
N ASP A 165 13.69 8.32 30.00
CA ASP A 165 13.88 8.14 31.43
C ASP A 165 14.93 7.07 31.74
N GLN A 166 15.00 5.98 30.96
CA GLN A 166 16.06 4.98 31.06
C GLN A 166 17.43 5.56 30.68
N ILE A 167 17.52 6.29 29.58
CA ILE A 167 18.76 6.94 29.14
C ILE A 167 19.17 8.03 30.14
N GLY A 168 18.24 8.81 30.67
CA GLY A 168 18.51 9.84 31.70
C GLY A 168 19.10 9.22 32.96
N ASN A 169 18.60 8.09 33.42
CA ASN A 169 19.11 7.39 34.61
C ASN A 169 20.46 6.70 34.37
N GLU A 170 20.76 6.24 33.17
CA GLU A 170 22.08 5.67 32.83
C GLU A 170 23.20 6.71 32.68
N TYR A 171 22.89 7.89 32.12
CA TYR A 171 23.92 8.91 31.81
C TYR A 171 24.04 10.04 32.81
N PHE A 172 23.01 10.34 33.58
CA PHE A 172 22.98 11.47 34.50
C PHE A 172 22.77 11.03 35.94
N GLY A 173 23.07 9.79 36.29
CA GLY A 173 22.97 9.15 37.60
C GLY A 173 22.56 10.10 38.74
N THR A 174 21.46 9.82 39.40
CA THR A 174 20.99 10.56 40.55
C THR A 174 22.10 10.66 41.60
N SER A 175 22.58 11.90 41.79
CA SER A 175 23.42 12.27 42.94
C SER A 175 22.62 12.21 44.22
#